data_be42c16b7fe992b5e0d6a159664bd9d1
#
_entry.id   be42c16b7fe992b5e0d6a159664bd9d1
#
_cell.length_a   1.000
_cell.length_b   1.000
_cell.length_c   1.000
_cell.angle_alpha   90.00
_cell.angle_beta   90.00
_cell.angle_gamma   90.00
#
_symmetry.space_group_name_H-M   'P 1'
#
loop_
_entity.id
_entity.type
_entity.pdbx_description
1 polymer ?
#
loop_
_entity_poly.entity_id
_entity_poly.type
_entity_poly.pdbx_seq_one_letter_code
_entity_poly.pdbx_strand_id
1 'polypeptide(L)' 'MTTYRAYRVDRRHRIINGQWLQAPSDAEAKDQAEELCEEGAPTVELWQATRLVDEIDCEDES' A
#
# COMPACT_ATOMS: atom_id res chain seq x y z
N MET A 1 -10.02 14.21 -6.23
CA MET A 1 -9.10 13.22 -5.70
C MET A 1 -9.57 11.81 -5.99
N THR A 2 -8.64 10.90 -6.16
CA THR A 2 -8.94 9.50 -6.45
C THR A 2 -8.87 8.69 -5.16
N THR A 3 -9.79 7.76 -5.00
CA THR A 3 -9.80 6.88 -3.84
C THR A 3 -9.00 5.63 -4.14
N TYR A 4 -8.10 5.31 -3.24
CA TYR A 4 -7.25 4.12 -3.33
C TYR A 4 -7.49 3.24 -2.12
N ARG A 5 -7.06 2.01 -2.21
CA ARG A 5 -7.11 1.07 -1.10
C ARG A 5 -5.71 0.52 -0.87
N ALA A 6 -5.23 0.61 0.35
CA ALA A 6 -3.93 0.09 0.70
C ALA A 6 -4.10 -1.10 1.65
N TYR A 7 -3.49 -2.22 1.29
CA TYR A 7 -3.53 -3.43 2.10
C TYR A 7 -2.15 -3.71 2.68
N ARG A 8 -2.11 -3.96 3.98
CA ARG A 8 -0.88 -4.48 4.58
C ARG A 8 -0.91 -5.98 4.46
N VAL A 9 0.16 -6.54 3.94
CA VAL A 9 0.25 -7.95 3.59
C VAL A 9 1.41 -8.57 4.37
N ASP A 10 1.21 -9.76 4.93
CA ASP A 10 2.25 -10.45 5.68
C ASP A 10 3.18 -11.22 4.73
N ARG A 11 4.18 -11.89 5.31
CA ARG A 11 5.17 -12.63 4.54
C ARG A 11 4.59 -13.83 3.80
N ARG A 12 3.38 -14.23 4.17
CA ARG A 12 2.68 -15.34 3.52
C ARG A 12 1.69 -14.85 2.48
N HIS A 13 1.78 -13.56 2.13
CA HIS A 13 0.90 -12.90 1.16
C HIS A 13 -0.57 -12.88 1.61
N ARG A 14 -0.78 -12.83 2.92
CA ARG A 14 -2.13 -12.69 3.46
C ARG A 14 -2.37 -11.25 3.87
N ILE A 15 -3.54 -10.75 3.55
CA ILE A 15 -3.91 -9.38 3.91
C ILE A 15 -4.15 -9.32 5.42
N ILE A 16 -3.36 -8.48 6.09
CA ILE A 16 -3.47 -8.29 7.53
C ILE A 16 -4.49 -7.20 7.82
N ASN A 17 -4.46 -6.13 7.03
CA ASN A 17 -5.31 -4.96 7.25
C ASN A 17 -5.43 -4.19 5.94
N GLY A 18 -6.49 -3.42 5.82
CA GLY A 18 -6.71 -2.57 4.67
C GLY A 18 -7.25 -1.22 5.11
N GLN A 19 -6.92 -0.19 4.36
CA GLN A 19 -7.47 1.14 4.64
C GLN A 19 -7.63 1.92 3.35
N TRP A 20 -8.51 2.90 3.39
CA TRP A 20 -8.76 3.77 2.26
C TRP A 20 -7.81 4.95 2.29
N LEU A 21 -7.36 5.36 1.11
CA LEU A 21 -6.57 6.56 0.92
C LEU A 21 -7.23 7.43 -0.13
N GLN A 22 -6.95 8.72 -0.08
CA GLN A 22 -7.32 9.62 -1.16
C GLN A 22 -6.08 10.39 -1.57
N ALA A 23 -5.86 10.49 -2.87
CA ALA A 23 -4.70 11.16 -3.40
C ALA A 23 -5.01 11.70 -4.79
N PRO A 24 -4.32 12.77 -5.21
CA PRO A 24 -4.55 13.35 -6.53
C PRO A 24 -3.90 12.56 -7.66
N SER A 25 -2.95 11.68 -7.34
CA SER A 25 -2.24 10.89 -8.34
C SER A 25 -1.72 9.60 -7.73
N ASP A 26 -1.29 8.67 -8.57
CA ASP A 26 -0.70 7.42 -8.13
C ASP A 26 0.58 7.68 -7.31
N ALA A 27 1.38 8.66 -7.71
CA ALA A 27 2.61 8.98 -7.00
C ALA A 27 2.35 9.41 -5.56
N GLU A 28 1.35 10.26 -5.36
CA GLU A 28 0.96 10.69 -4.02
C GLU A 28 0.40 9.53 -3.21
N ALA A 29 -0.39 8.67 -3.86
CA ALA A 29 -0.95 7.51 -3.20
C ALA A 29 0.15 6.56 -2.75
N LYS A 30 1.19 6.40 -3.56
CA LYS A 30 2.33 5.56 -3.20
C LYS A 30 3.07 6.13 -1.99
N ASP A 31 3.26 7.43 -1.94
CA ASP A 31 3.90 8.06 -0.79
C ASP A 31 3.12 7.78 0.49
N GLN A 32 1.80 7.89 0.43
CA GLN A 32 0.96 7.60 1.58
C GLN A 32 1.04 6.13 1.97
N ALA A 33 1.06 5.24 0.98
CA ALA A 33 1.14 3.81 1.22
C ALA A 33 2.46 3.42 1.87
N GLU A 34 3.55 4.07 1.48
CA GLU A 34 4.87 3.81 2.05
C GLU A 34 4.91 4.13 3.55
N GLU A 35 4.10 5.06 4.01
CA GLU A 35 4.04 5.38 5.43
C GLU A 35 3.48 4.22 6.25
N LEU A 36 2.72 3.35 5.64
CA LEU A 36 2.17 2.18 6.32
C LEU A 36 3.25 1.16 6.66
N CYS A 37 4.40 1.24 6.00
CA CYS A 37 5.53 0.37 6.32
C CYS A 37 6.00 0.56 7.76
N GLU A 38 5.83 1.75 8.29
CA GLU A 38 6.23 2.04 9.66
C GLU A 38 5.38 1.32 10.69
N GLU A 39 4.25 0.76 10.27
CA GLU A 39 3.37 0.00 11.16
C GLU A 39 3.76 -1.47 11.25
N GLY A 40 4.89 -1.84 10.64
CA GLY A 40 5.46 -3.16 10.80
C GLY A 40 5.07 -4.18 9.76
N ALA A 41 4.31 -3.81 8.76
CA ALA A 41 3.97 -4.74 7.68
C ALA A 41 5.16 -4.93 6.76
N PRO A 42 5.41 -6.17 6.29
CA PRO A 42 6.52 -6.40 5.35
C PRO A 42 6.21 -5.91 3.94
N THR A 43 4.95 -5.84 3.56
CA THR A 43 4.54 -5.44 2.22
C THR A 43 3.24 -4.65 2.29
N VAL A 44 3.12 -3.66 1.41
CA VAL A 44 1.89 -2.90 1.25
C VAL A 44 1.48 -2.95 -0.22
N GLU A 45 0.24 -3.34 -0.49
CA GLU A 45 -0.30 -3.32 -1.85
C GLU A 45 -1.23 -2.12 -2.00
N LEU A 46 -1.00 -1.36 -3.04
CA LEU A 46 -1.82 -0.18 -3.33
C LEU A 46 -2.72 -0.47 -4.53
N TRP A 47 -4.01 -0.33 -4.32
CA TRP A 47 -5.02 -0.62 -5.33
C TRP A 47 -5.89 0.59 -5.63
N GLN A 48 -6.31 0.70 -6.87
CA GLN A 48 -7.36 1.62 -7.28
C GLN A 48 -8.47 0.80 -7.92
N ALA A 49 -9.60 0.67 -7.22
CA ALA A 49 -10.67 -0.23 -7.64
C ALA A 49 -10.13 -1.66 -7.80
N THR A 50 -10.15 -2.22 -8.99
CA THR A 50 -9.63 -3.57 -9.24
C THR A 50 -8.23 -3.57 -9.85
N ARG A 51 -7.60 -2.40 -9.94
CA ARG A 51 -6.29 -2.25 -10.56
C ARG A 51 -5.21 -2.16 -9.49
N LEU A 52 -4.23 -3.04 -9.54
CA LEU A 52 -3.06 -2.94 -8.67
C LEU A 52 -2.17 -1.81 -9.18
N VAL A 53 -2.01 -0.78 -8.37
CA VAL A 53 -1.19 0.37 -8.73
C VAL A 53 0.27 0.07 -8.49
N ASP A 54 0.59 -0.47 -7.31
CA ASP A 54 1.97 -0.80 -6.97
C ASP A 54 1.99 -1.73 -5.76
N GLU A 55 3.11 -2.41 -5.61
CA GLU A 55 3.37 -3.24 -4.44
C GLU A 55 4.65 -2.73 -3.81
N ILE A 56 4.56 -2.32 -2.55
CA ILE A 56 5.68 -1.72 -1.83
C ILE A 56 6.27 -2.74 -0.89
N ASP A 57 7.54 -3.07 -1.11
CA ASP A 57 8.26 -4.00 -0.25
C ASP A 57 8.91 -3.23 0.89
N CYS A 58 8.30 -3.31 2.06
CA CYS A 58 8.76 -2.56 3.22
C CYS A 58 10.02 -3.14 3.84
N GLU A 59 10.34 -4.37 3.52
CA GLU A 59 11.52 -5.04 4.06
C GLU A 59 12.71 -4.98 3.12
N ASP A 60 12.56 -4.31 1.99
CA ASP A 60 13.63 -4.18 1.03
C ASP A 60 14.71 -3.26 1.61
N GLU A 61 15.79 -3.86 2.02
CA GLU A 61 16.95 -3.16 2.54
C GLU A 61 17.90 -2.86 1.39
N SER A 62 17.88 -1.65 0.95
CA SER A 62 18.81 -1.25 -0.11
C SER A 62 20.17 -0.89 0.43
#